data_f0e64f9c5ee4beaadc7d337667a5dbeb
#
_entry.id   f0e64f9c5ee4beaadc7d337667a5dbeb
#
_cell.length_a   1.000
_cell.length_b   1.000
_cell.length_c   1.000
_cell.angle_alpha   90.00
_cell.angle_beta   90.00
_cell.angle_gamma   90.00
#
_symmetry.space_group_name_H-M   'P 1'
#
loop_
_entity.id
_entity.type
_entity.pdbx_description
1 polymer ?
#
loop_
_entity_poly.entity_id
_entity_poly.type
_entity_poly.pdbx_seq_one_letter_code
_entity_poly.pdbx_strand_id
1 'polypeptide(L)'
;MPALIHFALDPFSRRMRLALAEYGVGVDFIEETPWDPSHDLFELNPAGTVPVYLEDSTSPVSGVEAIGEFLEETKSARTRLIPGDVFARAEVRRIVGWFDVKFYAEVSEPLITERVIRRYLPRENGGGGPDMGRVRQAAQRLREHL
;
A
#
# COMPACT_ATOMS: atom_id res chain seq x y z
N MET A 1 -2.11 15.48 -15.29
CA MET A 1 -2.70 15.38 -13.96
C MET A 1 -1.96 14.29 -13.20
N PRO A 2 -1.70 14.43 -11.91
CA PRO A 2 -1.09 13.35 -11.12
C PRO A 2 -1.88 12.06 -11.21
N ALA A 3 -1.21 10.92 -11.08
CA ALA A 3 -1.87 9.62 -11.09
C ALA A 3 -1.34 8.71 -9.98
N LEU A 4 -2.18 7.79 -9.51
CA LEU A 4 -1.80 6.74 -8.59
C LEU A 4 -2.12 5.38 -9.22
N ILE A 5 -1.09 4.61 -9.52
CA ILE A 5 -1.22 3.20 -9.90
C ILE A 5 -1.39 2.41 -8.61
N HIS A 6 -2.47 1.66 -8.51
CA HIS A 6 -2.88 1.05 -7.26
C HIS A 6 -3.68 -0.23 -7.45
N PHE A 7 -3.82 -1.02 -6.39
CA PHE A 7 -4.83 -2.06 -6.28
C PHE A 7 -5.82 -1.69 -5.16
N ALA A 8 -7.12 -1.77 -5.44
CA ALA A 8 -8.15 -1.27 -4.53
C ALA A 8 -8.12 -1.92 -3.15
N LEU A 9 -7.79 -3.22 -3.06
CA LEU A 9 -7.75 -3.99 -1.81
C LEU A 9 -6.36 -4.05 -1.16
N ASP A 10 -5.33 -3.45 -1.78
CA ASP A 10 -4.01 -3.34 -1.17
C ASP A 10 -4.00 -2.27 -0.06
N PRO A 11 -3.56 -2.60 1.17
CA PRO A 11 -3.53 -1.64 2.28
C PRO A 11 -2.56 -0.47 2.04
N PHE A 12 -1.46 -0.68 1.35
CA PHE A 12 -0.50 0.36 1.01
C PHE A 12 -1.09 1.37 0.02
N SER A 13 -1.74 0.86 -1.03
CA SER A 13 -2.49 1.68 -1.99
C SER A 13 -3.63 2.44 -1.31
N ARG A 14 -4.35 1.81 -0.37
CA ARG A 14 -5.41 2.46 0.41
C ARG A 14 -4.84 3.61 1.23
N ARG A 15 -3.71 3.41 1.91
CA ARG A 15 -3.05 4.48 2.69
C ARG A 15 -2.71 5.67 1.81
N MET A 16 -2.17 5.45 0.62
CA MET A 16 -1.82 6.54 -0.30
C MET A 16 -3.04 7.25 -0.85
N ARG A 17 -4.13 6.55 -1.16
CA ARG A 17 -5.40 7.21 -1.54
C ARG A 17 -5.92 8.14 -0.44
N LEU A 18 -5.87 7.70 0.82
CA LEU A 18 -6.27 8.52 1.96
C LEU A 18 -5.34 9.71 2.18
N ALA A 19 -4.01 9.50 2.09
CA ALA A 19 -3.04 10.58 2.24
C ALA A 19 -3.21 11.66 1.16
N LEU A 20 -3.37 11.27 -0.10
CA LEU A 20 -3.63 12.18 -1.20
C LEU A 20 -4.90 13.00 -0.99
N ALA A 21 -5.97 12.36 -0.51
CA ALA A 21 -7.22 13.05 -0.17
C ALA A 21 -7.03 14.07 0.98
N GLU A 22 -6.30 13.70 2.05
CA GLU A 22 -6.00 14.60 3.17
C GLU A 22 -5.14 15.80 2.75
N TYR A 23 -4.20 15.60 1.83
CA TYR A 23 -3.41 16.70 1.25
C TYR A 23 -4.19 17.52 0.20
N GLY A 24 -5.40 17.11 -0.17
CA GLY A 24 -6.22 17.76 -1.19
C GLY A 24 -5.66 17.61 -2.60
N VAL A 25 -4.91 16.56 -2.87
CA VAL A 25 -4.33 16.26 -4.18
C VAL A 25 -5.32 15.46 -5.02
N GLY A 26 -5.84 16.06 -6.10
CA GLY A 26 -6.64 15.33 -7.08
C GLY A 26 -5.75 14.46 -7.97
N VAL A 27 -6.09 13.18 -8.11
CA VAL A 27 -5.32 12.21 -8.90
C VAL A 27 -6.24 11.34 -9.75
N ASP A 28 -5.73 10.89 -10.89
CA ASP A 28 -6.31 9.78 -11.64
C ASP A 28 -5.91 8.46 -10.97
N PHE A 29 -6.86 7.56 -10.76
CA PHE A 29 -6.61 6.24 -10.24
C PHE A 29 -6.49 5.23 -11.38
N ILE A 30 -5.34 4.56 -11.46
CA ILE A 30 -5.05 3.52 -12.45
C ILE A 30 -4.99 2.19 -11.71
N GLU A 31 -6.01 1.35 -11.93
CA GLU A 31 -6.08 0.03 -11.27
C GLU A 31 -5.04 -0.92 -11.88
N GLU A 32 -4.30 -1.60 -11.00
CA GLU A 32 -3.31 -2.60 -11.38
C GLU A 32 -3.62 -3.93 -10.69
N THR A 33 -3.22 -5.02 -11.31
CA THR A 33 -3.48 -6.39 -10.84
C THR A 33 -2.20 -7.00 -10.26
N PRO A 34 -2.02 -7.05 -8.91
CA PRO A 34 -0.74 -7.44 -8.30
C PRO A 34 -0.27 -8.87 -8.60
N TRP A 35 -1.18 -9.77 -8.99
CA TRP A 35 -0.82 -11.16 -9.35
C TRP A 35 -0.56 -11.36 -10.84
N ASP A 36 -0.76 -10.32 -11.65
CA ASP A 36 -0.45 -10.28 -13.08
C ASP A 36 -0.08 -8.82 -13.46
N PRO A 37 1.08 -8.33 -13.00
CA PRO A 37 1.48 -6.95 -13.21
C PRO A 37 1.70 -6.64 -14.68
N SER A 38 1.23 -5.47 -15.13
CA SER A 38 1.43 -5.02 -16.51
C SER A 38 2.90 -4.73 -16.81
N HIS A 39 3.26 -4.76 -18.10
CA HIS A 39 4.59 -4.35 -18.55
C HIS A 39 4.88 -2.89 -18.17
N ASP A 40 3.90 -2.01 -18.30
CA ASP A 40 4.01 -0.59 -17.97
C ASP A 40 4.33 -0.37 -16.49
N LEU A 41 3.77 -1.21 -15.59
CA LEU A 41 4.14 -1.14 -14.18
C LEU A 41 5.61 -1.47 -13.96
N PHE A 42 6.16 -2.48 -14.64
CA PHE A 42 7.59 -2.84 -14.50
C PHE A 42 8.52 -1.75 -15.04
N GLU A 43 8.11 -1.00 -16.07
CA GLU A 43 8.90 0.15 -16.55
C GLU A 43 8.95 1.29 -15.53
N LEU A 44 7.85 1.51 -14.79
CA LEU A 44 7.76 2.55 -13.76
C LEU A 44 8.34 2.10 -12.42
N ASN A 45 8.20 0.84 -12.09
CA ASN A 45 8.69 0.23 -10.86
C ASN A 45 9.21 -1.19 -11.13
N PRO A 46 10.52 -1.39 -11.25
CA PRO A 46 11.10 -2.70 -11.52
C PRO A 46 10.75 -3.80 -10.50
N ALA A 47 10.30 -3.42 -9.29
CA ALA A 47 9.79 -4.38 -8.30
C ALA A 47 8.41 -4.96 -8.68
N GLY A 48 7.71 -4.37 -9.67
CA GLY A 48 6.38 -4.81 -10.08
C GLY A 48 5.32 -4.70 -9.00
N THR A 49 5.48 -3.75 -8.07
CA THR A 49 4.59 -3.59 -6.92
C THR A 49 3.85 -2.25 -6.95
N VAL A 50 2.67 -2.23 -6.35
CA VAL A 50 1.90 -1.00 -6.11
C VAL A 50 2.01 -0.59 -4.63
N PRO A 51 1.78 0.69 -4.29
CA PRO A 51 1.41 1.81 -5.16
C PRO A 51 2.60 2.45 -5.89
N VAL A 52 2.32 3.10 -7.02
CA VAL A 52 3.24 4.01 -7.72
C VAL A 52 2.53 5.34 -7.95
N TYR A 53 3.14 6.43 -7.53
CA TYR A 53 2.63 7.77 -7.71
C TYR A 53 3.38 8.49 -8.83
N LEU A 54 2.63 9.13 -9.70
CA LEU A 54 3.14 9.97 -10.77
C LEU A 54 2.69 11.41 -10.50
N GLU A 55 3.62 12.29 -10.20
CA GLU A 55 3.33 13.74 -10.11
C GLU A 55 3.06 14.30 -11.50
N ASP A 56 3.88 13.86 -12.45
CA ASP A 56 3.77 14.08 -13.88
C ASP A 56 4.16 12.79 -14.63
N SER A 57 4.24 12.84 -15.95
CA SER A 57 4.56 11.68 -16.77
C SER A 57 6.03 11.23 -16.73
N THR A 58 6.90 11.89 -15.98
CA THR A 58 8.35 11.71 -16.10
C THR A 58 9.04 11.14 -14.87
N SER A 59 8.42 11.23 -13.68
CA SER A 59 9.09 10.90 -12.41
C SER A 59 8.21 10.04 -11.50
N PRO A 60 8.25 8.70 -11.65
CA PRO A 60 7.54 7.82 -10.75
C PRO A 60 8.15 7.81 -9.35
N VAL A 61 7.30 7.83 -8.33
CA VAL A 61 7.66 7.57 -6.94
C VAL A 61 7.02 6.25 -6.54
N SER A 62 7.85 5.24 -6.24
CA SER A 62 7.37 3.88 -6.01
C SER A 62 7.50 3.48 -4.54
N GLY A 63 6.48 2.80 -4.05
CA GLY A 63 6.44 2.29 -2.69
C GLY A 63 5.82 3.27 -1.69
N VAL A 64 5.09 2.70 -0.75
CA VAL A 64 4.23 3.44 0.18
C VAL A 64 5.00 4.41 1.09
N GLU A 65 6.20 4.04 1.51
CA GLU A 65 7.05 4.88 2.37
C GLU A 65 7.59 6.09 1.58
N ALA A 66 8.16 5.83 0.40
CA ALA A 66 8.70 6.89 -0.45
C ALA A 66 7.63 7.89 -0.89
N ILE A 67 6.44 7.40 -1.29
CA ILE A 67 5.32 8.27 -1.64
C ILE A 67 4.87 9.08 -0.43
N GLY A 68 4.77 8.46 0.75
CA GLY A 68 4.37 9.14 1.98
C GLY A 68 5.31 10.29 2.35
N GLU A 69 6.61 10.08 2.30
CA GLU A 69 7.62 11.13 2.55
C GLU A 69 7.59 12.21 1.46
N PHE A 70 7.50 11.81 0.18
CA PHE A 70 7.37 12.77 -0.93
C PHE A 70 6.16 13.71 -0.74
N LEU A 71 5.00 13.16 -0.37
CA LEU A 71 3.80 13.97 -0.13
C LEU A 71 3.97 14.88 1.10
N GLU A 72 4.56 14.37 2.19
CA GLU A 72 4.82 15.19 3.38
C GLU A 72 5.78 16.35 3.08
N GLU A 73 6.80 16.14 2.24
CA GLU A 73 7.76 17.19 1.88
C GLU A 73 7.18 18.21 0.90
N THR A 74 6.35 17.77 -0.05
CA THR A 74 5.90 18.61 -1.17
C THR A 74 4.51 19.20 -1.00
N LYS A 75 3.62 18.53 -0.26
CA LYS A 75 2.19 18.90 -0.16
C LYS A 75 1.78 19.39 1.25
N SER A 76 2.64 19.36 2.23
CA SER A 76 2.33 19.61 3.64
C SER A 76 2.06 21.10 4.02
N ALA A 77 1.85 21.99 3.05
CA ALA A 77 1.66 23.41 3.33
C ALA A 77 0.45 23.73 4.24
N ARG A 78 -0.63 22.94 4.16
CA ARG A 78 -1.85 23.13 4.96
C ARG A 78 -2.10 22.02 5.96
N THR A 79 -1.77 20.79 5.61
CA THR A 79 -1.99 19.58 6.40
C THR A 79 -0.67 18.85 6.53
N ARG A 80 -0.33 18.41 7.74
CA ARG A 80 0.83 17.55 8.00
C ARG A 80 0.33 16.22 8.56
N LEU A 81 0.67 15.14 7.90
CA LEU A 81 0.37 13.78 8.41
C LEU A 81 1.48 13.27 9.34
N ILE A 82 2.67 13.88 9.28
CA ILE A 82 3.79 13.62 10.20
C ILE A 82 4.12 14.90 10.97
N PRO A 83 3.22 15.35 11.88
CA PRO A 83 3.37 16.62 12.59
C PRO A 83 4.35 16.53 13.76
N GLY A 84 4.66 17.68 14.35
CA GLY A 84 5.43 17.80 15.58
C GLY A 84 6.93 18.00 15.37
N ASP A 85 7.67 17.87 16.49
CA ASP A 85 9.12 17.95 16.49
C ASP A 85 9.78 16.66 15.97
N VAL A 86 11.10 16.61 16.00
CA VAL A 86 11.86 15.47 15.48
C VAL A 86 11.54 14.16 16.20
N PHE A 87 11.24 14.18 17.49
CA PHE A 87 10.89 12.97 18.26
C PHE A 87 9.47 12.51 17.95
N ALA A 88 8.50 13.43 17.90
CA ALA A 88 7.13 13.13 17.52
C ALA A 88 7.07 12.56 16.09
N ARG A 89 7.80 13.14 15.15
CA ARG A 89 7.90 12.64 13.77
C ARG A 89 8.55 11.26 13.69
N ALA A 90 9.57 10.99 14.49
CA ALA A 90 10.19 9.67 14.59
C ALA A 90 9.19 8.62 15.12
N GLU A 91 8.38 8.99 16.12
CA GLU A 91 7.36 8.10 16.70
C GLU A 91 6.24 7.78 15.70
N VAL A 92 5.77 8.77 14.93
CA VAL A 92 4.82 8.53 13.84
C VAL A 92 5.38 7.51 12.84
N ARG A 93 6.64 7.69 12.40
CA ARG A 93 7.29 6.76 11.46
C ARG A 93 7.46 5.36 12.04
N ARG A 94 7.79 5.26 13.34
CA ARG A 94 7.86 3.98 14.03
C ARG A 94 6.52 3.23 14.00
N ILE A 95 5.43 3.92 14.27
CA ILE A 95 4.07 3.34 14.24
C ILE A 95 3.72 2.92 12.80
N VAL A 96 3.96 3.78 11.83
CA VAL A 96 3.74 3.47 10.41
C VAL A 96 4.54 2.23 10.00
N GLY A 97 5.83 2.17 10.33
CA GLY A 97 6.69 1.03 10.03
C GLY A 97 6.21 -0.27 10.69
N TRP A 98 5.65 -0.19 11.91
CA TRP A 98 5.05 -1.34 12.56
C TRP A 98 3.84 -1.88 11.78
N PHE A 99 2.95 -1.00 11.29
CA PHE A 99 1.82 -1.39 10.46
C PHE A 99 2.26 -1.93 9.09
N ASP A 100 3.23 -1.28 8.46
CA ASP A 100 3.70 -1.65 7.12
C ASP A 100 4.49 -2.96 7.10
N VAL A 101 5.13 -3.34 8.20
CA VAL A 101 5.97 -4.54 8.27
C VAL A 101 5.29 -5.64 9.08
N LYS A 102 5.17 -5.45 10.41
CA LYS A 102 4.70 -6.51 11.29
C LYS A 102 3.21 -6.82 11.11
N PHE A 103 2.37 -5.81 11.21
CA PHE A 103 0.92 -5.99 11.04
C PHE A 103 0.58 -6.48 9.64
N TYR A 104 1.25 -5.95 8.63
CA TYR A 104 1.07 -6.40 7.25
C TYR A 104 1.37 -7.89 7.11
N ALA A 105 2.53 -8.34 7.56
CA ALA A 105 2.95 -9.75 7.44
C ALA A 105 2.06 -10.71 8.25
N GLU A 106 1.60 -10.31 9.44
CA GLU A 106 0.84 -11.19 10.34
C GLU A 106 -0.67 -11.18 10.08
N VAL A 107 -1.20 -10.10 9.51
CA VAL A 107 -2.65 -9.88 9.37
C VAL A 107 -3.06 -9.59 7.92
N SER A 108 -2.55 -8.51 7.33
CA SER A 108 -3.08 -8.00 6.06
C SER A 108 -2.75 -8.92 4.89
N GLU A 109 -1.48 -9.33 4.76
CA GLU A 109 -1.02 -10.19 3.68
C GLU A 109 -1.74 -11.56 3.68
N PRO A 110 -1.79 -12.31 4.80
CA PRO A 110 -2.51 -13.58 4.81
C PRO A 110 -3.99 -13.43 4.47
N LEU A 111 -4.68 -12.41 4.97
CA LEU A 111 -6.10 -12.20 4.69
C LEU A 111 -6.34 -11.88 3.22
N ILE A 112 -5.54 -10.99 2.63
CA ILE A 112 -5.69 -10.59 1.23
C ILE A 112 -5.33 -11.76 0.31
N THR A 113 -4.22 -12.44 0.57
CA THR A 113 -3.79 -13.60 -0.20
C THR A 113 -4.88 -14.69 -0.19
N GLU A 114 -5.34 -15.10 0.98
CA GLU A 114 -6.28 -16.22 1.09
C GLU A 114 -7.69 -15.85 0.62
N ARG A 115 -8.16 -14.63 0.90
CA ARG A 115 -9.56 -14.25 0.61
C ARG A 115 -9.74 -13.63 -0.78
N VAL A 116 -8.69 -13.10 -1.38
CA VAL A 116 -8.76 -12.40 -2.67
C VAL A 116 -7.86 -13.06 -3.70
N ILE A 117 -6.55 -13.00 -3.54
CA ILE A 117 -5.57 -13.29 -4.60
C ILE A 117 -5.69 -14.75 -5.09
N ARG A 118 -5.79 -15.72 -4.19
CA ARG A 118 -5.84 -17.14 -4.53
C ARG A 118 -7.00 -17.52 -5.48
N ARG A 119 -8.04 -16.73 -5.53
CA ARG A 119 -9.18 -16.98 -6.45
C ARG A 119 -8.81 -16.71 -7.90
N TYR A 120 -7.83 -15.87 -8.14
CA TYR A 120 -7.40 -15.43 -9.47
C TYR A 120 -6.14 -16.17 -9.94
N LEU A 121 -5.40 -16.79 -9.04
CA LEU A 121 -4.21 -17.55 -9.40
C LEU A 121 -4.57 -18.90 -10.02
N PRO A 122 -3.80 -19.39 -11.02
CA PRO A 122 -3.82 -20.78 -11.46
C PRO A 122 -3.49 -21.73 -10.30
N ARG A 123 -4.01 -22.96 -10.36
CA ARG A 123 -3.79 -23.95 -9.28
C ARG A 123 -2.32 -24.29 -9.08
N GLU A 124 -1.54 -24.36 -10.15
CA GLU A 124 -0.09 -24.57 -10.13
C GLU A 124 0.66 -23.45 -9.43
N ASN A 125 0.10 -22.24 -9.36
CA ASN A 125 0.66 -21.06 -8.68
C ASN A 125 0.01 -20.81 -7.31
N GLY A 126 -0.58 -21.83 -6.70
CA GLY A 126 -1.19 -21.73 -5.38
C GLY A 126 -2.63 -21.24 -5.35
N GLY A 127 -3.28 -21.16 -6.52
CA GLY A 127 -4.68 -20.77 -6.64
C GLY A 127 -5.65 -21.81 -6.07
N GLY A 128 -6.87 -21.38 -5.80
CA GLY A 128 -7.94 -22.24 -5.28
C GLY A 128 -8.71 -21.59 -4.14
N GLY A 129 -9.37 -22.44 -3.33
CA GLY A 129 -10.07 -21.96 -2.15
C GLY A 129 -9.14 -21.43 -1.05
N PRO A 130 -9.65 -20.59 -0.15
CA PRO A 130 -8.85 -20.03 0.93
C PRO A 130 -8.39 -21.11 1.94
N ASP A 131 -7.18 -21.01 2.43
CA ASP A 131 -6.75 -21.73 3.61
C ASP A 131 -7.38 -21.10 4.85
N MET A 132 -8.42 -21.73 5.36
CA MET A 132 -9.15 -21.22 6.52
C MET A 132 -8.33 -21.31 7.82
N GLY A 133 -7.27 -22.11 7.88
CA GLY A 133 -6.31 -22.12 8.99
C GLY A 133 -5.54 -20.80 9.04
N ARG A 134 -4.96 -20.38 7.94
CA ARG A 134 -4.26 -19.09 7.82
C ARG A 134 -5.19 -17.90 8.08
N VAL A 135 -6.42 -17.95 7.54
CA VAL A 135 -7.43 -16.89 7.79
C VAL A 135 -7.74 -16.76 9.29
N ARG A 136 -7.97 -17.89 9.99
CA ARG A 136 -8.23 -17.86 11.45
C ARG A 136 -7.04 -17.34 12.25
N GLN A 137 -5.83 -17.76 11.89
CA GLN A 137 -4.61 -17.29 12.53
C GLN A 137 -4.43 -15.77 12.37
N ALA A 138 -4.58 -15.25 11.15
CA ALA A 138 -4.52 -13.82 10.89
C ALA A 138 -5.61 -13.04 11.65
N ALA A 139 -6.84 -13.56 11.73
CA ALA A 139 -7.90 -12.97 12.51
C ALA A 139 -7.62 -12.97 14.03
N GLN A 140 -6.93 -14.00 14.54
CA GLN A 140 -6.47 -14.03 15.93
C GLN A 140 -5.39 -12.97 16.16
N ARG A 141 -4.38 -12.88 15.29
CA ARG A 141 -3.35 -11.83 15.36
C ARG A 141 -3.95 -10.43 15.33
N LEU A 142 -4.94 -10.20 14.48
CA LEU A 142 -5.65 -8.92 14.45
C LEU A 142 -6.22 -8.56 15.84
N ARG A 143 -6.85 -9.50 16.54
CA ARG A 143 -7.39 -9.25 17.90
C ARG A 143 -6.30 -9.02 18.94
N GLU A 144 -5.14 -9.64 18.79
CA GLU A 144 -3.99 -9.46 19.70
C GLU A 144 -3.33 -8.09 19.52
N HIS A 145 -3.48 -7.47 18.33
CA HIS A 145 -2.90 -6.17 17.98
C HIS A 145 -3.83 -4.97 18.25
N LEU A 146 -5.12 -5.20 18.46
CA LEU A 146 -6.13 -4.18 18.76
C LEU A 146 -6.55 -4.19 20.22
#